data_52874d39b375a051ea9ff25e1a252d47
#
_entry.id   52874d39b375a051ea9ff25e1a252d47
#
_cell.length_a   1.000
_cell.length_b   1.000
_cell.length_c   1.000
_cell.angle_alpha   90.00
_cell.angle_beta   90.00
_cell.angle_gamma   90.00
#
_symmetry.space_group_name_H-M   'P 1'
#
loop_
_entity.id
_entity.type
_entity.pdbx_description
1 polymer ?
#
loop_
_entity_poly.entity_id
_entity_poly.type
_entity_poly.pdbx_seq_one_letter_code
_entity_poly.pdbx_strand_id
1 'polypeptide(L)'
;MSTPSLKVVVAITSPIAFHELKNQSILQICLDTVGKFVAQYGPSAHLAIAGTKDDLLQLSELDCEKIQCDPNNAQELAQSLSSASSSDLVMIHDSQRALTAAAQFDRVMGALTPSIDAVRPVSAFTETLKSIGADQHIEGTIDRNSMKRISTPELIRYSAIDPEGSTSTWFVPLKADARIATVDADPESTRINSEKEIELMKHLSGRK
;
A
#
# COMPACT_ATOMS: atom_id res chain seq x y z
N MET A 1 -4.29 25.68 -12.74
CA MET A 1 -4.34 24.25 -13.10
C MET A 1 -5.31 23.59 -12.14
N SER A 2 -6.21 22.73 -12.62
CA SER A 2 -7.12 21.97 -11.74
C SER A 2 -6.31 20.94 -10.93
N THR A 3 -6.72 20.69 -9.69
CA THR A 3 -6.17 19.60 -8.88
C THR A 3 -6.47 18.28 -9.58
N PRO A 4 -5.48 17.39 -9.79
CA PRO A 4 -5.72 16.10 -10.43
C PRO A 4 -6.68 15.25 -9.58
N SER A 5 -7.50 14.44 -10.24
CA SER A 5 -8.37 13.50 -9.56
C SER A 5 -7.54 12.35 -8.97
N LEU A 6 -7.87 11.95 -7.74
CA LEU A 6 -7.13 10.93 -6.99
C LEU A 6 -8.08 9.84 -6.48
N LYS A 7 -7.81 8.58 -6.85
CA LYS A 7 -8.43 7.42 -6.21
C LYS A 7 -7.46 6.83 -5.17
N VAL A 8 -7.88 6.80 -3.91
CA VAL A 8 -7.11 6.17 -2.83
C VAL A 8 -7.72 4.80 -2.54
N VAL A 9 -6.95 3.75 -2.76
CA VAL A 9 -7.37 2.36 -2.64
C VAL A 9 -6.71 1.74 -1.41
N VAL A 10 -7.52 1.32 -0.44
CA VAL A 10 -7.06 0.48 0.68
C VAL A 10 -7.19 -0.98 0.27
N ALA A 11 -6.06 -1.68 0.16
CA ALA A 11 -5.99 -3.07 -0.27
C ALA A 11 -6.03 -4.02 0.93
N ILE A 12 -7.03 -4.92 0.99
CA ILE A 12 -7.12 -5.96 2.01
C ILE A 12 -6.35 -7.19 1.51
N THR A 13 -5.09 -7.29 1.93
CA THR A 13 -4.17 -8.34 1.46
C THR A 13 -4.14 -9.57 2.37
N SER A 14 -4.83 -9.53 3.52
CA SER A 14 -4.91 -10.65 4.46
C SER A 14 -6.05 -10.45 5.48
N PRO A 15 -6.64 -11.54 6.00
CA PRO A 15 -7.63 -11.48 7.09
C PRO A 15 -7.12 -10.80 8.37
N ILE A 16 -5.82 -10.68 8.57
CA ILE A 16 -5.19 -9.93 9.67
C ILE A 16 -5.72 -8.49 9.75
N ALA A 17 -6.13 -7.90 8.63
CA ALA A 17 -6.72 -6.57 8.59
C ALA A 17 -7.97 -6.41 9.49
N PHE A 18 -8.70 -7.48 9.73
CA PHE A 18 -9.90 -7.50 10.58
C PHE A 18 -9.60 -7.76 12.06
N HIS A 19 -8.37 -8.13 12.41
CA HIS A 19 -7.99 -8.35 13.81
C HIS A 19 -7.89 -7.03 14.58
N GLU A 20 -8.12 -7.13 15.90
CA GLU A 20 -8.15 -5.97 16.78
C GLU A 20 -6.75 -5.49 17.16
N LEU A 21 -6.51 -4.19 16.98
CA LEU A 21 -5.39 -3.45 17.50
C LEU A 21 -5.91 -2.19 18.21
N LYS A 22 -5.74 -2.09 19.54
CA LYS A 22 -6.19 -0.92 20.34
C LYS A 22 -7.71 -0.64 20.24
N ASN A 23 -8.53 -1.66 20.44
CA ASN A 23 -10.02 -1.57 20.43
C ASN A 23 -10.64 -1.20 19.07
N GLN A 24 -9.88 -1.23 17.99
CA GLN A 24 -10.36 -1.09 16.61
C GLN A 24 -9.71 -2.17 15.75
N SER A 25 -10.33 -2.52 14.62
CA SER A 25 -9.64 -3.39 13.67
C SER A 25 -8.45 -2.65 13.02
N ILE A 26 -7.44 -3.40 12.62
CA ILE A 26 -6.29 -2.87 11.87
C ILE A 26 -6.77 -2.09 10.66
N LEU A 27 -7.76 -2.63 9.94
CA LEU A 27 -8.40 -1.97 8.80
C LEU A 27 -9.06 -0.64 9.20
N GLN A 28 -9.78 -0.58 10.32
CA GLN A 28 -10.44 0.65 10.75
C GLN A 28 -9.42 1.74 11.06
N ILE A 29 -8.33 1.41 11.75
CA ILE A 29 -7.23 2.36 12.02
C ILE A 29 -6.62 2.89 10.71
N CYS A 30 -6.42 2.00 9.74
CA CYS A 30 -5.96 2.37 8.40
C CYS A 30 -6.94 3.33 7.71
N LEU A 31 -8.23 2.98 7.70
CA LEU A 31 -9.29 3.79 7.08
C LEU A 31 -9.44 5.16 7.72
N ASP A 32 -9.26 5.28 9.05
CA ASP A 32 -9.30 6.56 9.76
C ASP A 32 -8.19 7.50 9.28
N THR A 33 -6.98 6.97 9.06
CA THR A 33 -5.84 7.77 8.55
C THR A 33 -6.05 8.15 7.08
N VAL A 34 -6.42 7.18 6.24
CA VAL A 34 -6.67 7.42 4.82
C VAL A 34 -7.85 8.36 4.60
N GLY A 35 -8.94 8.21 5.38
CA GLY A 35 -10.10 9.08 5.30
C GLY A 35 -9.76 10.55 5.62
N LYS A 36 -8.91 10.80 6.62
CA LYS A 36 -8.41 12.15 6.92
C LYS A 36 -7.60 12.73 5.76
N PHE A 37 -6.72 11.92 5.15
CA PHE A 37 -5.94 12.33 3.99
C PHE A 37 -6.85 12.66 2.79
N VAL A 38 -7.83 11.80 2.47
CA VAL A 38 -8.81 12.03 1.40
C VAL A 38 -9.60 13.31 1.64
N ALA A 39 -10.08 13.54 2.87
CA ALA A 39 -10.81 14.75 3.25
C ALA A 39 -9.94 16.02 3.10
N GLN A 40 -8.65 15.94 3.45
CA GLN A 40 -7.70 17.05 3.30
C GLN A 40 -7.39 17.34 1.82
N TYR A 41 -7.30 16.33 0.97
CA TYR A 41 -7.09 16.50 -0.47
C TYR A 41 -8.30 17.19 -1.12
N GLY A 42 -9.50 16.95 -0.61
CA GLY A 42 -10.74 17.62 -1.02
C GLY A 42 -11.56 16.83 -2.05
N PRO A 43 -12.50 17.48 -2.74
CA PRO A 43 -13.53 16.80 -3.54
C PRO A 43 -12.99 16.06 -4.78
N SER A 44 -11.73 16.28 -5.14
CA SER A 44 -11.08 15.55 -6.23
C SER A 44 -10.51 14.19 -5.81
N ALA A 45 -10.57 13.86 -4.51
CA ALA A 45 -10.16 12.54 -4.01
C ALA A 45 -11.35 11.71 -3.55
N HIS A 46 -11.28 10.41 -3.75
CA HIS A 46 -12.26 9.46 -3.22
C HIS A 46 -11.58 8.19 -2.73
N LEU A 47 -12.20 7.59 -1.72
CA LEU A 47 -11.75 6.35 -1.09
C LEU A 47 -12.41 5.15 -1.80
N ALA A 48 -11.60 4.13 -2.08
CA ALA A 48 -12.06 2.81 -2.48
C ALA A 48 -11.40 1.74 -1.60
N ILE A 49 -12.03 0.57 -1.49
CA ILE A 49 -11.47 -0.60 -0.83
C ILE A 49 -11.41 -1.74 -1.82
N ALA A 50 -10.22 -2.32 -1.97
CA ALA A 50 -10.00 -3.52 -2.77
C ALA A 50 -9.87 -4.75 -1.87
N GLY A 51 -10.57 -5.83 -2.21
CA GLY A 51 -10.55 -7.07 -1.45
C GLY A 51 -11.32 -8.18 -2.16
N THR A 52 -11.22 -9.39 -1.62
CA THR A 52 -12.02 -10.52 -2.08
C THR A 52 -13.50 -10.28 -1.79
N LYS A 53 -14.37 -11.07 -2.41
CA LYS A 53 -15.82 -10.99 -2.15
C LYS A 53 -16.13 -11.14 -0.64
N ASP A 54 -15.44 -12.05 0.04
CA ASP A 54 -15.68 -12.33 1.46
C ASP A 54 -15.20 -11.19 2.36
N ASP A 55 -14.09 -10.53 2.00
CA ASP A 55 -13.61 -9.33 2.68
C ASP A 55 -14.63 -8.18 2.55
N LEU A 56 -15.13 -7.95 1.34
CA LEU A 56 -16.04 -6.84 1.05
C LEU A 56 -17.43 -7.05 1.65
N LEU A 57 -17.88 -8.29 1.82
CA LEU A 57 -19.13 -8.60 2.52
C LEU A 57 -19.09 -8.17 4.00
N GLN A 58 -17.94 -8.24 4.66
CA GLN A 58 -17.76 -7.77 6.04
C GLN A 58 -17.83 -6.23 6.16
N LEU A 59 -17.78 -5.53 5.04
CA LEU A 59 -17.78 -4.06 4.94
C LEU A 59 -19.04 -3.53 4.25
N SER A 60 -20.14 -4.28 4.27
CA SER A 60 -21.40 -3.91 3.59
C SER A 60 -21.94 -2.55 4.04
N GLU A 61 -21.78 -2.21 5.32
CA GLU A 61 -22.24 -0.97 5.93
C GLU A 61 -21.38 0.26 5.61
N LEU A 62 -20.18 0.05 5.06
CA LEU A 62 -19.26 1.14 4.75
C LEU A 62 -19.61 1.77 3.42
N ASP A 63 -19.93 3.08 3.44
CA ASP A 63 -20.24 3.86 2.22
C ASP A 63 -18.96 4.31 1.53
N CYS A 64 -18.42 3.45 0.68
CA CYS A 64 -17.29 3.74 -0.21
C CYS A 64 -17.31 2.81 -1.44
N GLU A 65 -16.56 3.19 -2.46
CA GLU A 65 -16.36 2.32 -3.64
C GLU A 65 -15.71 1.00 -3.22
N LYS A 66 -16.25 -0.12 -3.71
CA LYS A 66 -15.73 -1.47 -3.44
C LYS A 66 -15.21 -2.06 -4.75
N ILE A 67 -13.95 -2.47 -4.75
CA ILE A 67 -13.25 -3.07 -5.89
C ILE A 67 -13.07 -4.56 -5.56
N GLN A 68 -13.88 -5.42 -6.17
CA GLN A 68 -13.79 -6.87 -5.94
C GLN A 68 -12.67 -7.46 -6.77
N CYS A 69 -11.58 -7.86 -6.11
CA CYS A 69 -10.43 -8.58 -6.68
C CYS A 69 -9.64 -9.26 -5.57
N ASP A 70 -8.67 -10.10 -5.92
CA ASP A 70 -7.60 -10.48 -4.97
C ASP A 70 -6.45 -9.45 -5.06
N PRO A 71 -6.25 -8.56 -4.06
CA PRO A 71 -5.19 -7.58 -4.10
C PRO A 71 -3.77 -8.18 -4.05
N ASN A 72 -3.62 -9.47 -3.71
CA ASN A 72 -2.34 -10.17 -3.78
C ASN A 72 -1.99 -10.59 -5.21
N ASN A 73 -2.97 -10.60 -6.11
CA ASN A 73 -2.78 -10.78 -7.54
C ASN A 73 -2.63 -9.40 -8.20
N ALA A 74 -1.40 -9.03 -8.51
CA ALA A 74 -1.07 -7.71 -9.04
C ALA A 74 -1.78 -7.40 -10.37
N GLN A 75 -1.92 -8.40 -11.25
CA GLN A 75 -2.62 -8.24 -12.52
C GLN A 75 -4.13 -8.05 -12.33
N GLU A 76 -4.75 -8.85 -11.46
CA GLU A 76 -6.17 -8.73 -11.14
C GLU A 76 -6.50 -7.36 -10.53
N LEU A 77 -5.66 -6.88 -9.61
CA LEU A 77 -5.79 -5.52 -9.05
C LEU A 77 -5.67 -4.46 -10.15
N ALA A 78 -4.67 -4.55 -11.04
CA ALA A 78 -4.49 -3.60 -12.13
C ALA A 78 -5.68 -3.57 -13.11
N GLN A 79 -6.21 -4.73 -13.48
CA GLN A 79 -7.40 -4.86 -14.35
C GLN A 79 -8.63 -4.27 -13.67
N SER A 80 -8.84 -4.54 -12.38
CA SER A 80 -9.97 -4.01 -11.61
C SER A 80 -9.89 -2.49 -11.45
N LEU A 81 -8.70 -1.93 -11.26
CA LEU A 81 -8.48 -0.49 -11.28
C LEU A 81 -8.80 0.12 -12.64
N SER A 82 -8.45 -0.57 -13.73
CA SER A 82 -8.66 -0.11 -15.10
C SER A 82 -10.14 -0.13 -15.54
N SER A 83 -10.94 -1.00 -14.95
CA SER A 83 -12.39 -1.09 -15.22
C SER A 83 -13.20 -0.08 -14.41
N ALA A 84 -12.67 0.43 -13.31
CA ALA A 84 -13.29 1.46 -12.49
C ALA A 84 -13.13 2.86 -13.12
N SER A 85 -13.90 3.85 -12.65
CA SER A 85 -13.85 5.22 -13.18
C SER A 85 -12.41 5.77 -13.23
N SER A 86 -12.04 6.41 -14.34
CA SER A 86 -10.70 6.95 -14.57
C SER A 86 -10.42 8.12 -13.60
N SER A 87 -9.40 7.97 -12.78
CA SER A 87 -8.77 9.07 -12.05
C SER A 87 -7.41 9.38 -12.68
N ASP A 88 -6.89 10.59 -12.52
CA ASP A 88 -5.55 10.93 -13.02
C ASP A 88 -4.47 10.18 -12.25
N LEU A 89 -4.72 9.98 -10.95
CA LEU A 89 -3.81 9.35 -9.99
C LEU A 89 -4.52 8.23 -9.22
N VAL A 90 -3.76 7.19 -8.93
CA VAL A 90 -4.16 6.10 -8.03
C VAL A 90 -3.14 6.00 -6.91
N MET A 91 -3.61 5.97 -5.67
CA MET A 91 -2.78 5.72 -4.49
C MET A 91 -3.23 4.41 -3.85
N ILE A 92 -2.33 3.44 -3.72
CA ILE A 92 -2.66 2.12 -3.16
C ILE A 92 -1.97 1.97 -1.81
N HIS A 93 -2.76 1.68 -0.78
CA HIS A 93 -2.26 1.49 0.58
C HIS A 93 -2.65 0.12 1.13
N ASP A 94 -1.68 -0.60 1.69
CA ASP A 94 -1.89 -1.90 2.34
C ASP A 94 -2.56 -1.71 3.70
N SER A 95 -3.73 -2.28 3.87
CA SER A 95 -4.52 -2.21 5.12
C SER A 95 -3.74 -2.66 6.36
N GLN A 96 -2.77 -3.56 6.20
CA GLN A 96 -1.92 -4.06 7.30
C GLN A 96 -0.82 -3.08 7.72
N ARG A 97 -0.70 -1.91 7.08
CA ARG A 97 0.19 -0.80 7.48
C ARG A 97 -0.59 0.31 8.19
N ALA A 98 -1.46 -0.09 9.09
CA ALA A 98 -2.43 0.79 9.76
C ALA A 98 -1.80 1.97 10.52
N LEU A 99 -0.55 1.84 10.96
CA LEU A 99 0.17 2.87 11.73
C LEU A 99 0.97 3.85 10.85
N THR A 100 0.81 3.78 9.53
CA THR A 100 1.44 4.74 8.61
C THR A 100 0.94 6.15 8.89
N ALA A 101 1.88 7.07 9.14
CA ALA A 101 1.54 8.46 9.46
C ALA A 101 1.04 9.23 8.22
N ALA A 102 0.14 10.21 8.41
CA ALA A 102 -0.35 11.08 7.34
C ALA A 102 0.81 11.77 6.59
N ALA A 103 1.87 12.16 7.30
CA ALA A 103 3.06 12.77 6.69
C ALA A 103 3.73 11.89 5.61
N GLN A 104 3.59 10.56 5.67
CA GLN A 104 4.11 9.69 4.59
C GLN A 104 3.27 9.82 3.31
N PHE A 105 1.96 9.98 3.43
CA PHE A 105 1.08 10.25 2.28
C PHE A 105 1.46 11.58 1.62
N ASP A 106 1.69 12.62 2.42
CA ASP A 106 2.10 13.95 1.92
C ASP A 106 3.45 13.90 1.22
N ARG A 107 4.45 13.16 1.76
CA ARG A 107 5.76 12.98 1.12
C ARG A 107 5.64 12.28 -0.23
N VAL A 108 4.81 11.24 -0.31
CA VAL A 108 4.57 10.51 -1.55
C VAL A 108 3.92 11.40 -2.59
N MET A 109 2.91 12.18 -2.20
CA MET A 109 2.28 13.16 -3.10
C MET A 109 3.27 14.23 -3.57
N GLY A 110 4.06 14.79 -2.66
CA GLY A 110 5.02 15.86 -2.96
C GLY A 110 6.18 15.42 -3.88
N ALA A 111 6.48 14.12 -3.95
CA ALA A 111 7.53 13.59 -4.81
C ALA A 111 7.08 13.32 -6.26
N LEU A 112 5.78 13.39 -6.55
CA LEU A 112 5.27 13.17 -7.90
C LEU A 112 5.45 14.42 -8.76
N THR A 113 6.51 14.42 -9.57
CA THR A 113 6.79 15.50 -10.55
C THR A 113 6.20 15.14 -11.93
N PRO A 114 6.13 16.08 -12.88
CA PRO A 114 5.69 15.78 -14.26
C PRO A 114 6.48 14.70 -14.96
N SER A 115 7.73 14.45 -14.52
CA SER A 115 8.63 13.45 -15.11
C SER A 115 8.60 12.09 -14.39
N ILE A 116 7.82 11.93 -13.34
CA ILE A 116 7.73 10.71 -12.53
C ILE A 116 6.34 10.11 -12.69
N ASP A 117 6.27 8.81 -12.90
CA ASP A 117 5.06 8.06 -13.15
C ASP A 117 4.54 7.34 -11.90
N ALA A 118 5.45 6.94 -10.99
CA ALA A 118 5.09 6.36 -9.71
C ALA A 118 6.04 6.79 -8.59
N VAL A 119 5.54 6.82 -7.36
CA VAL A 119 6.32 7.10 -6.14
C VAL A 119 6.08 6.00 -5.12
N ARG A 120 7.16 5.43 -4.57
CA ARG A 120 7.13 4.36 -3.57
C ARG A 120 7.92 4.74 -2.32
N PRO A 121 7.35 4.61 -1.11
CA PRO A 121 8.15 4.72 0.10
C PRO A 121 9.06 3.51 0.25
N VAL A 122 10.29 3.75 0.69
CA VAL A 122 11.29 2.70 0.89
C VAL A 122 12.02 2.88 2.22
N SER A 123 12.47 1.79 2.81
CA SER A 123 13.39 1.80 3.95
C SER A 123 14.60 0.92 3.69
N ALA A 124 15.73 1.25 4.33
CA ALA A 124 16.92 0.42 4.28
C ALA A 124 16.71 -0.88 5.07
N PHE A 125 17.41 -1.93 4.69
CA PHE A 125 17.57 -3.10 5.55
C PHE A 125 18.61 -2.81 6.61
N THR A 126 18.26 -3.06 7.87
CA THR A 126 19.17 -2.95 9.02
C THR A 126 19.81 -4.29 9.35
N GLU A 127 19.16 -5.39 8.98
CA GLU A 127 19.61 -6.75 9.23
C GLU A 127 20.55 -7.26 8.14
N THR A 128 21.31 -8.32 8.47
CA THR A 128 22.15 -9.01 7.49
C THR A 128 21.30 -9.92 6.61
N LEU A 129 21.37 -9.70 5.29
CA LEU A 129 20.63 -10.51 4.31
C LEU A 129 21.51 -11.66 3.81
N LYS A 130 20.93 -12.86 3.74
CA LYS A 130 21.58 -14.07 3.23
C LYS A 130 20.82 -14.59 2.01
N SER A 131 21.56 -15.00 0.98
CA SER A 131 21.02 -15.81 -0.09
C SER A 131 20.90 -17.26 0.37
N ILE A 132 19.79 -17.91 0.00
CA ILE A 132 19.48 -19.30 0.35
C ILE A 132 19.37 -20.10 -0.95
N GLY A 133 20.10 -21.20 -1.03
CA GLY A 133 20.03 -22.13 -2.13
C GLY A 133 18.75 -23.00 -2.11
N ALA A 134 18.55 -23.77 -3.17
CA ALA A 134 17.41 -24.67 -3.30
C ALA A 134 17.36 -25.75 -2.19
N ASP A 135 18.49 -26.10 -1.63
CA ASP A 135 18.68 -27.04 -0.52
C ASP A 135 18.51 -26.41 0.88
N GLN A 136 18.03 -25.17 0.95
CA GLN A 136 17.84 -24.37 2.19
C GLN A 136 19.15 -24.03 2.92
N HIS A 137 20.33 -24.20 2.29
CA HIS A 137 21.60 -23.76 2.86
C HIS A 137 21.94 -22.32 2.50
N ILE A 138 22.67 -21.65 3.39
CA ILE A 138 23.17 -20.29 3.15
C ILE A 138 24.29 -20.37 2.11
N GLU A 139 24.10 -19.70 0.97
CA GLU A 139 25.08 -19.64 -0.11
C GLU A 139 25.96 -18.38 -0.03
N GLY A 140 25.43 -17.30 0.52
CA GLY A 140 26.18 -16.05 0.55
C GLY A 140 25.54 -14.94 1.39
N THR A 141 26.16 -13.78 1.35
CA THR A 141 25.66 -12.55 1.95
C THR A 141 25.30 -11.56 0.86
N ILE A 142 24.09 -11.02 0.90
CA ILE A 142 23.64 -9.96 0.00
C ILE A 142 24.06 -8.62 0.58
N ASP A 143 24.65 -7.75 -0.24
CA ASP A 143 24.89 -6.36 0.19
C ASP A 143 23.56 -5.66 0.41
N ARG A 144 23.22 -5.42 1.68
CA ARG A 144 21.96 -4.76 2.06
C ARG A 144 21.84 -3.33 1.52
N ASN A 145 22.95 -2.66 1.18
CA ASN A 145 22.91 -1.31 0.61
C ASN A 145 22.38 -1.31 -0.83
N SER A 146 22.45 -2.44 -1.52
CA SER A 146 21.85 -2.63 -2.86
C SER A 146 20.36 -2.95 -2.83
N MET A 147 19.76 -3.14 -1.63
CA MET A 147 18.39 -3.58 -1.44
C MET A 147 17.59 -2.54 -0.66
N LYS A 148 16.32 -2.42 -0.98
CA LYS A 148 15.38 -1.60 -0.23
C LYS A 148 14.11 -2.40 0.08
N ARG A 149 13.54 -2.18 1.25
CA ARG A 149 12.21 -2.67 1.59
C ARG A 149 11.19 -1.64 1.15
N ILE A 150 10.25 -2.06 0.32
CA ILE A 150 9.17 -1.19 -0.17
C ILE A 150 8.05 -1.13 0.87
N SER A 151 7.46 0.05 1.02
CA SER A 151 6.29 0.31 1.85
C SER A 151 5.15 0.91 1.01
N THR A 152 4.03 1.25 1.64
CA THR A 152 2.90 1.95 1.04
C THR A 152 2.55 3.20 1.87
N PRO A 153 1.83 4.19 1.30
CA PRO A 153 1.11 4.17 0.02
C PRO A 153 2.03 4.24 -1.20
N GLU A 154 1.69 3.51 -2.26
CA GLU A 154 2.24 3.71 -3.59
C GLU A 154 1.34 4.69 -4.36
N LEU A 155 1.92 5.73 -4.96
CA LEU A 155 1.20 6.69 -5.81
C LEU A 155 1.60 6.47 -7.27
N ILE A 156 0.62 6.39 -8.16
CA ILE A 156 0.83 6.02 -9.56
C ILE A 156 0.01 6.95 -10.45
N ARG A 157 0.58 7.42 -11.56
CA ARG A 157 -0.23 7.97 -12.66
C ARG A 157 -1.04 6.84 -13.27
N TYR A 158 -2.34 7.03 -13.38
CA TYR A 158 -3.20 6.00 -13.95
C TYR A 158 -2.72 5.54 -15.35
N SER A 159 -2.23 6.47 -16.16
CA SER A 159 -1.69 6.20 -17.49
C SER A 159 -0.45 5.29 -17.50
N ALA A 160 0.24 5.13 -16.37
CA ALA A 160 1.43 4.29 -16.24
C ALA A 160 1.11 2.84 -15.83
N ILE A 161 -0.14 2.54 -15.43
CA ILE A 161 -0.55 1.18 -15.11
C ILE A 161 -0.55 0.32 -16.37
N ASP A 162 -0.05 -0.90 -16.26
CA ASP A 162 -0.12 -1.94 -17.31
C ASP A 162 -1.04 -3.07 -16.83
N PRO A 163 -2.33 -3.05 -17.22
CA PRO A 163 -3.30 -4.06 -16.80
C PRO A 163 -3.04 -5.47 -17.36
N GLU A 164 -2.23 -5.57 -18.41
CA GLU A 164 -1.83 -6.85 -19.01
C GLU A 164 -0.46 -7.32 -18.52
N GLY A 165 0.25 -6.46 -17.78
CA GLY A 165 1.54 -6.78 -17.19
C GLY A 165 1.42 -7.80 -16.07
N SER A 166 2.55 -8.41 -15.71
CA SER A 166 2.65 -9.32 -14.58
C SER A 166 3.81 -8.94 -13.66
N THR A 167 3.66 -9.18 -12.38
CA THR A 167 4.73 -9.04 -11.40
C THR A 167 4.60 -10.15 -10.34
N SER A 168 5.71 -10.48 -9.70
CA SER A 168 5.74 -11.44 -8.60
C SER A 168 5.29 -10.84 -7.26
N THR A 169 4.93 -9.56 -7.24
CA THR A 169 4.46 -8.84 -6.05
C THR A 169 3.03 -8.37 -6.25
N TRP A 170 2.34 -8.00 -5.18
CA TRP A 170 0.99 -7.44 -5.25
C TRP A 170 0.92 -5.99 -5.76
N PHE A 171 2.06 -5.32 -5.89
CA PHE A 171 2.10 -4.00 -6.52
C PHE A 171 1.65 -4.07 -7.98
N VAL A 172 0.79 -3.14 -8.40
CA VAL A 172 0.31 -3.16 -9.77
C VAL A 172 1.46 -3.07 -10.77
N PRO A 173 1.37 -3.82 -11.89
CA PRO A 173 2.35 -3.73 -12.94
C PRO A 173 2.33 -2.34 -13.58
N LEU A 174 3.51 -1.83 -13.91
CA LEU A 174 3.69 -0.57 -14.60
C LEU A 174 4.26 -0.82 -16.00
N LYS A 175 3.96 0.09 -16.92
CA LYS A 175 4.57 0.10 -18.27
C LYS A 175 6.09 0.11 -18.17
N ALA A 176 6.75 -0.53 -19.13
CA ALA A 176 8.20 -0.75 -19.11
C ALA A 176 9.04 0.54 -19.08
N ASP A 177 8.50 1.65 -19.57
CA ASP A 177 9.13 2.97 -19.59
C ASP A 177 8.75 3.86 -18.38
N ALA A 178 7.93 3.35 -17.46
CA ALA A 178 7.50 4.09 -16.28
C ALA A 178 8.68 4.44 -15.37
N ARG A 179 8.75 5.71 -14.99
CA ARG A 179 9.79 6.25 -14.10
C ARG A 179 9.31 6.28 -12.67
N ILE A 180 10.02 5.57 -11.80
CA ILE A 180 9.66 5.41 -10.39
C ILE A 180 10.62 6.22 -9.53
N ALA A 181 10.08 7.11 -8.70
CA ALA A 181 10.80 7.77 -7.63
C ALA A 181 10.57 7.06 -6.30
N THR A 182 11.47 7.28 -5.35
CA THR A 182 11.33 6.76 -3.98
C THR A 182 11.42 7.88 -2.96
N VAL A 183 10.73 7.69 -1.83
CA VAL A 183 10.80 8.53 -0.63
C VAL A 183 11.08 7.66 0.59
N ASP A 184 11.54 8.26 1.68
CA ASP A 184 11.74 7.51 2.92
C ASP A 184 10.41 7.07 3.53
N ALA A 185 10.31 5.79 3.89
CA ALA A 185 9.20 5.24 4.64
C ALA A 185 9.37 5.50 6.14
N ASP A 186 8.26 5.79 6.82
CA ASP A 186 8.26 5.91 8.28
C ASP A 186 8.48 4.53 8.94
N PRO A 187 9.20 4.47 10.06
CA PRO A 187 9.36 3.23 10.83
C PRO A 187 8.02 2.62 11.24
N GLU A 188 7.04 3.45 11.56
CA GLU A 188 5.69 3.07 11.97
C GLU A 188 4.87 2.46 10.82
N SER A 189 5.28 2.66 9.55
CA SER A 189 4.64 2.04 8.39
C SER A 189 4.96 0.55 8.22
N THR A 190 5.43 -0.10 9.28
CA THR A 190 5.70 -1.54 9.29
C THR A 190 4.40 -2.33 9.07
N ARG A 191 4.47 -3.35 8.20
CA ARG A 191 3.36 -4.25 7.92
C ARG A 191 3.15 -5.21 9.08
N ILE A 192 1.91 -5.39 9.51
CA ILE A 192 1.50 -6.33 10.55
C ILE A 192 1.10 -7.64 9.87
N ASN A 193 1.89 -8.72 10.03
CA ASN A 193 1.70 -9.97 9.29
C ASN A 193 1.19 -11.13 10.15
N SER A 194 1.13 -10.95 11.47
CA SER A 194 0.76 -12.03 12.38
C SER A 194 0.17 -11.51 13.68
N GLU A 195 -0.54 -12.37 14.39
CA GLU A 195 -1.06 -12.08 15.73
C GLU A 195 0.06 -11.73 16.73
N LYS A 196 1.24 -12.36 16.59
CA LYS A 196 2.41 -12.03 17.43
C LYS A 196 2.88 -10.59 17.20
N GLU A 197 2.83 -10.13 15.96
CA GLU A 197 3.17 -8.73 15.65
C GLU A 197 2.09 -7.76 16.14
N ILE A 198 0.81 -8.15 16.16
CA ILE A 198 -0.26 -7.36 16.79
C ILE A 198 0.04 -7.17 18.27
N GLU A 199 0.36 -8.24 19.00
CA GLU A 199 0.71 -8.16 20.44
C GLU A 199 1.94 -7.27 20.66
N LEU A 200 2.98 -7.39 19.83
CA LEU A 200 4.15 -6.51 19.89
C LEU A 200 3.75 -5.04 19.69
N MET A 201 2.91 -4.74 18.71
CA MET A 201 2.47 -3.37 18.42
C MET A 201 1.60 -2.78 19.55
N LYS A 202 0.76 -3.59 20.21
CA LYS A 202 0.02 -3.17 21.41
C LYS A 202 0.96 -2.69 22.52
N HIS A 203 2.05 -3.41 22.76
CA HIS A 203 3.03 -3.07 23.80
C HIS A 203 3.87 -1.83 23.45
N LEU A 204 4.28 -1.69 22.20
CA LEU A 204 5.08 -0.54 21.75
C LEU A 204 4.27 0.77 21.77
N SER A 205 3.01 0.71 21.41
CA SER A 205 2.14 1.89 21.34
C SER A 205 1.49 2.31 22.66
N GLY A 206 1.62 1.51 23.72
CA GLY A 206 1.20 1.85 25.09
C GLY A 206 2.23 2.64 25.92
N ARG A 207 3.39 2.95 25.36
CA ARG A 207 4.50 3.65 26.02
C ARG A 207 4.61 5.15 25.70
N LYS A 208 3.50 5.79 25.31
CA LYS A 208 3.45 7.26 25.13
C LYS A 208 2.76 7.91 26.30
#